data_d9dad6047e7f6716dbd137458952dd19
#
_entry.id   d9dad6047e7f6716dbd137458952dd19
#
_cell.length_a   1.000
_cell.length_b   1.000
_cell.length_c   1.000
_cell.angle_alpha   90.00
_cell.angle_beta   90.00
_cell.angle_gamma   90.00
#
_symmetry.space_group_name_H-M   'P 1'
#
loop_
_entity.id
_entity.type
_entity.pdbx_description
1 polymer ?
#
loop_
_entity_poly.entity_id
_entity_poly.type
_entity_poly.pdbx_seq_one_letter_code
_entity_poly.pdbx_strand_id
1 'polypeptide(L)'
;MPMKNAIILLLVFTACGPKNEGPNKFSDEKLITIYELQDRRDTKALLPLLKAKKESHRVAAALAFASIQDTIAIPYLNQMLQIDQDPMPRRAAAFALGQIGSTKALGILIKAFDQELFPANRRHVMEAIGKCGDSSTIKLFEENEYQDSALQLGWAYGVFRLSQKGFTSDVLNKRMMKLVNDDNKDLAILAS
;
A
#
# COMPACT_ATOMS: atom_id res chain seq x y z
N MET A 1 14.60 61.98 -48.25
CA MET A 1 13.67 60.85 -48.19
C MET A 1 14.21 59.84 -47.16
N PRO A 2 13.58 59.61 -46.05
CA PRO A 2 14.06 58.65 -45.04
C PRO A 2 13.46 57.26 -45.32
N MET A 3 14.35 56.27 -45.35
CA MET A 3 14.01 54.84 -45.46
C MET A 3 13.35 54.37 -44.13
N LYS A 4 12.16 53.83 -44.25
CA LYS A 4 11.42 53.25 -43.12
C LYS A 4 11.99 51.87 -42.81
N ASN A 5 12.61 51.73 -41.62
CA ASN A 5 13.03 50.42 -41.09
C ASN A 5 11.80 49.64 -40.66
N ALA A 6 11.48 48.59 -41.42
CA ALA A 6 10.49 47.61 -41.00
C ALA A 6 11.15 46.62 -40.05
N ILE A 7 10.78 46.71 -38.78
CA ILE A 7 11.17 45.71 -37.75
C ILE A 7 10.26 44.49 -37.96
N ILE A 8 10.84 43.41 -38.53
CA ILE A 8 10.16 42.11 -38.60
C ILE A 8 10.28 41.48 -37.22
N LEU A 9 9.17 41.51 -36.47
CA LEU A 9 9.04 40.81 -35.19
C LEU A 9 8.88 39.32 -35.47
N LEU A 10 9.99 38.56 -35.35
CA LEU A 10 9.98 37.12 -35.46
C LEU A 10 9.36 36.54 -34.18
N LEU A 11 8.08 36.20 -34.22
CA LEU A 11 7.40 35.45 -33.19
C LEU A 11 7.96 34.00 -33.19
N VAL A 12 8.91 33.73 -32.33
CA VAL A 12 9.37 32.37 -32.07
C VAL A 12 8.27 31.67 -31.24
N PHE A 13 7.40 30.96 -31.93
CA PHE A 13 6.55 29.98 -31.27
C PHE A 13 7.47 28.85 -30.80
N THR A 14 7.89 28.91 -29.54
CA THR A 14 8.40 27.73 -28.87
C THR A 14 7.27 26.72 -28.79
N ALA A 15 7.23 25.81 -29.76
CA ALA A 15 6.39 24.64 -29.70
C ALA A 15 6.73 23.91 -28.40
N CYS A 16 5.82 23.96 -27.45
CA CYS A 16 5.83 23.08 -26.31
C CYS A 16 5.68 21.66 -26.89
N GLY A 17 6.80 20.98 -27.12
CA GLY A 17 6.78 19.59 -27.56
C GLY A 17 5.95 18.77 -26.58
N PRO A 18 5.31 17.68 -27.03
CA PRO A 18 4.56 16.83 -26.12
C PRO A 18 5.50 16.41 -25.00
N LYS A 19 5.15 16.76 -23.76
CA LYS A 19 5.79 16.18 -22.58
C LYS A 19 5.71 14.69 -22.79
N ASN A 20 6.84 14.00 -22.66
CA ASN A 20 6.90 12.55 -22.62
C ASN A 20 6.08 12.11 -21.39
N GLU A 21 4.76 12.11 -21.52
CA GLU A 21 3.87 11.49 -20.54
C GLU A 21 4.22 10.02 -20.60
N GLY A 22 4.72 9.48 -19.50
CA GLY A 22 4.92 8.05 -19.36
C GLY A 22 3.64 7.31 -19.74
N PRO A 23 3.67 6.02 -20.03
CA PRO A 23 2.54 5.30 -20.60
C PRO A 23 1.28 5.58 -19.78
N ASN A 24 0.32 6.26 -20.41
CA ASN A 24 -0.95 6.59 -19.79
C ASN A 24 -1.62 5.29 -19.31
N LYS A 25 -1.85 5.17 -18.00
CA LYS A 25 -2.51 3.98 -17.41
C LYS A 25 -3.87 3.68 -18.07
N PHE A 26 -4.51 4.67 -18.67
CA PHE A 26 -5.76 4.52 -19.41
C PHE A 26 -5.58 4.03 -20.85
N SER A 27 -4.35 3.84 -21.35
CA SER A 27 -4.07 3.21 -22.65
C SER A 27 -3.78 1.70 -22.52
N ASP A 28 -3.66 1.16 -21.30
CA ASP A 28 -3.45 -0.26 -21.07
C ASP A 28 -4.82 -0.94 -20.89
N GLU A 29 -5.28 -1.63 -21.94
CA GLU A 29 -6.60 -2.29 -21.97
C GLU A 29 -6.82 -3.24 -20.79
N LYS A 30 -5.75 -3.90 -20.33
CA LYS A 30 -5.86 -4.81 -19.18
C LYS A 30 -6.06 -4.08 -17.87
N LEU A 31 -5.43 -2.90 -17.69
CA LEU A 31 -5.71 -2.05 -16.54
C LEU A 31 -7.15 -1.53 -16.56
N ILE A 32 -7.65 -1.11 -17.73
CA ILE A 32 -9.05 -0.70 -17.90
C ILE A 32 -9.98 -1.84 -17.49
N THR A 33 -9.73 -3.07 -17.99
CA THR A 33 -10.50 -4.26 -17.62
C THR A 33 -10.49 -4.50 -16.10
N ILE A 34 -9.32 -4.36 -15.43
CA ILE A 34 -9.22 -4.54 -13.98
C ILE A 34 -10.10 -3.52 -13.24
N TYR A 35 -10.07 -2.25 -13.64
CA TYR A 35 -10.89 -1.21 -13.01
C TYR A 35 -12.39 -1.44 -13.25
N GLU A 36 -12.78 -1.84 -14.46
CA GLU A 36 -14.18 -2.19 -14.75
C GLU A 36 -14.68 -3.39 -13.93
N LEU A 37 -13.83 -4.40 -13.71
CA LEU A 37 -14.14 -5.54 -12.86
C LEU A 37 -14.24 -5.13 -11.38
N GLN A 38 -13.37 -4.22 -10.95
CA GLN A 38 -13.44 -3.62 -9.61
C GLN A 38 -14.77 -2.88 -9.40
N ASP A 39 -15.17 -2.03 -10.34
CA ASP A 39 -16.40 -1.24 -10.25
C ASP A 39 -17.64 -2.13 -10.21
N ARG A 40 -17.63 -3.23 -11.00
CA ARG A 40 -18.68 -4.25 -10.99
C ARG A 40 -18.58 -5.21 -9.80
N ARG A 41 -17.51 -5.13 -9.00
CA ARG A 41 -17.18 -6.04 -7.89
C ARG A 41 -17.14 -7.51 -8.34
N ASP A 42 -16.69 -7.75 -9.59
CA ASP A 42 -16.56 -9.09 -10.14
C ASP A 42 -15.29 -9.78 -9.63
N THR A 43 -15.38 -10.28 -8.40
CA THR A 43 -14.26 -10.91 -7.71
C THR A 43 -13.74 -12.14 -8.45
N LYS A 44 -14.64 -12.94 -9.05
CA LYS A 44 -14.26 -14.17 -9.76
C LYS A 44 -13.40 -13.87 -10.99
N ALA A 45 -13.77 -12.86 -11.77
CA ALA A 45 -13.03 -12.46 -12.96
C ALA A 45 -11.69 -11.77 -12.60
N LEU A 46 -11.58 -11.14 -11.41
CA LEU A 46 -10.35 -10.53 -10.92
C LEU A 46 -9.29 -11.53 -10.44
N LEU A 47 -9.70 -12.70 -9.87
CA LEU A 47 -8.75 -13.66 -9.29
C LEU A 47 -7.61 -14.08 -10.24
N PRO A 48 -7.84 -14.41 -11.53
CA PRO A 48 -6.75 -14.76 -12.45
C PRO A 48 -5.74 -13.63 -12.68
N LEU A 49 -6.18 -12.37 -12.53
CA LEU A 49 -5.35 -11.18 -12.78
C LEU A 49 -4.31 -10.95 -11.67
N LEU A 50 -4.46 -11.58 -10.51
CA LEU A 50 -3.41 -11.65 -9.48
C LEU A 50 -2.17 -12.43 -9.93
N LYS A 51 -2.26 -13.21 -11.02
CA LYS A 51 -1.17 -13.97 -11.64
C LYS A 51 -0.77 -13.41 -13.02
N ALA A 52 -1.19 -12.19 -13.36
CA ALA A 52 -0.88 -11.58 -14.64
C ALA A 52 0.64 -11.46 -14.84
N LYS A 53 1.09 -11.61 -16.10
CA LYS A 53 2.52 -11.55 -16.44
C LYS A 53 3.16 -10.20 -16.05
N LYS A 54 2.46 -9.10 -16.27
CA LYS A 54 2.96 -7.74 -16.02
C LYS A 54 2.75 -7.38 -14.54
N GLU A 55 3.80 -6.91 -13.88
CA GLU A 55 3.78 -6.47 -12.48
C GLU A 55 2.63 -5.49 -12.18
N SER A 56 2.50 -4.44 -13.02
CA SER A 56 1.48 -3.41 -12.83
C SER A 56 0.05 -3.96 -12.84
N HIS A 57 -0.22 -5.03 -13.59
CA HIS A 57 -1.54 -5.68 -13.60
C HIS A 57 -1.78 -6.46 -12.32
N ARG A 58 -0.76 -7.16 -11.78
CA ARG A 58 -0.86 -7.85 -10.51
C ARG A 58 -1.11 -6.88 -9.35
N VAL A 59 -0.38 -5.75 -9.35
CA VAL A 59 -0.59 -4.67 -8.37
C VAL A 59 -2.01 -4.12 -8.47
N ALA A 60 -2.48 -3.77 -9.66
CA ALA A 60 -3.83 -3.22 -9.85
C ALA A 60 -4.91 -4.21 -9.40
N ALA A 61 -4.76 -5.51 -9.72
CA ALA A 61 -5.69 -6.55 -9.29
C ALA A 61 -5.74 -6.69 -7.76
N ALA A 62 -4.58 -6.66 -7.08
CA ALA A 62 -4.52 -6.69 -5.62
C ALA A 62 -5.20 -5.45 -4.99
N LEU A 63 -4.97 -4.25 -5.54
CA LEU A 63 -5.61 -3.02 -5.09
C LEU A 63 -7.13 -3.03 -5.35
N ALA A 64 -7.60 -3.67 -6.44
CA ALA A 64 -9.03 -3.88 -6.67
C ALA A 64 -9.65 -4.71 -5.54
N PHE A 65 -8.98 -5.79 -5.09
CA PHE A 65 -9.44 -6.55 -3.93
C PHE A 65 -9.38 -5.77 -2.61
N ALA A 66 -8.44 -4.84 -2.46
CA ALA A 66 -8.43 -3.92 -1.31
C ALA A 66 -9.68 -3.04 -1.25
N SER A 67 -10.22 -2.64 -2.40
CA SER A 67 -11.46 -1.85 -2.50
C SER A 67 -12.71 -2.71 -2.33
N ILE A 68 -12.72 -3.92 -2.89
CA ILE A 68 -13.87 -4.83 -2.85
C ILE A 68 -14.00 -5.49 -1.46
N GLN A 69 -12.88 -5.82 -0.83
CA GLN A 69 -12.81 -6.46 0.50
C GLN A 69 -13.46 -7.85 0.57
N ASP A 70 -13.44 -8.61 -0.53
CA ASP A 70 -13.98 -9.96 -0.56
C ASP A 70 -12.97 -10.98 -0.02
N THR A 71 -13.39 -11.76 0.97
CA THR A 71 -12.56 -12.78 1.62
C THR A 71 -12.15 -13.93 0.72
N ILE A 72 -12.83 -14.13 -0.42
CA ILE A 72 -12.45 -15.14 -1.43
C ILE A 72 -11.03 -14.92 -1.95
N ALA A 73 -10.54 -13.67 -1.92
CA ALA A 73 -9.21 -13.32 -2.40
C ALA A 73 -8.07 -13.71 -1.43
N ILE A 74 -8.35 -13.99 -0.15
CA ILE A 74 -7.33 -14.24 0.88
C ILE A 74 -6.31 -15.30 0.43
N PRO A 75 -6.67 -16.51 -0.03
CA PRO A 75 -5.67 -17.51 -0.42
C PRO A 75 -4.83 -17.09 -1.63
N TYR A 76 -5.37 -16.31 -2.55
CA TYR A 76 -4.67 -15.82 -3.75
C TYR A 76 -3.73 -14.65 -3.41
N LEU A 77 -4.18 -13.72 -2.57
CA LEU A 77 -3.35 -12.63 -2.05
C LEU A 77 -2.23 -13.17 -1.17
N ASN A 78 -2.50 -14.22 -0.37
CA ASN A 78 -1.46 -14.93 0.38
C ASN A 78 -0.39 -15.50 -0.55
N GLN A 79 -0.80 -16.20 -1.62
CA GLN A 79 0.15 -16.71 -2.60
C GLN A 79 1.00 -15.59 -3.17
N MET A 80 0.40 -14.48 -3.62
CA MET A 80 1.12 -13.30 -4.13
C MET A 80 2.09 -12.73 -3.07
N LEU A 81 1.66 -12.57 -1.83
CA LEU A 81 2.46 -12.03 -0.74
C LEU A 81 3.72 -12.87 -0.48
N GLN A 82 3.62 -14.20 -0.56
CA GLN A 82 4.72 -15.09 -0.22
C GLN A 82 5.70 -15.33 -1.37
N ILE A 83 5.23 -15.41 -2.61
CA ILE A 83 6.05 -15.93 -3.71
C ILE A 83 6.19 -14.99 -4.91
N ASP A 84 5.53 -13.83 -4.94
CA ASP A 84 5.75 -12.89 -6.04
C ASP A 84 7.19 -12.39 -6.03
N GLN A 85 7.86 -12.43 -7.17
CA GLN A 85 9.26 -12.02 -7.28
C GLN A 85 9.42 -10.50 -7.08
N ASP A 86 8.43 -9.72 -7.51
CA ASP A 86 8.46 -8.27 -7.44
C ASP A 86 7.96 -7.77 -6.08
N PRO A 87 8.64 -6.79 -5.46
CA PRO A 87 8.26 -6.28 -4.15
C PRO A 87 6.94 -5.49 -4.15
N MET A 88 6.58 -4.85 -5.27
CA MET A 88 5.36 -4.04 -5.35
C MET A 88 4.07 -4.88 -5.27
N PRO A 89 3.93 -6.01 -6.01
CA PRO A 89 2.81 -6.93 -5.82
C PRO A 89 2.73 -7.48 -4.40
N ARG A 90 3.86 -7.86 -3.76
CA ARG A 90 3.84 -8.33 -2.37
C ARG A 90 3.29 -7.24 -1.43
N ARG A 91 3.73 -5.99 -1.60
CA ARG A 91 3.20 -4.85 -0.84
C ARG A 91 1.71 -4.64 -1.08
N ALA A 92 1.26 -4.69 -2.32
CA ALA A 92 -0.15 -4.55 -2.68
C ALA A 92 -1.01 -5.67 -2.07
N ALA A 93 -0.49 -6.91 -2.05
CA ALA A 93 -1.16 -8.05 -1.42
C ALA A 93 -1.29 -7.86 0.11
N ALA A 94 -0.21 -7.43 0.79
CA ALA A 94 -0.27 -7.11 2.22
C ALA A 94 -1.32 -6.02 2.51
N PHE A 95 -1.32 -4.95 1.72
CA PHE A 95 -2.31 -3.88 1.83
C PHE A 95 -3.73 -4.41 1.64
N ALA A 96 -3.98 -5.21 0.61
CA ALA A 96 -5.30 -5.78 0.32
C ALA A 96 -5.79 -6.71 1.43
N LEU A 97 -4.92 -7.58 1.96
CA LEU A 97 -5.24 -8.43 3.11
C LEU A 97 -5.61 -7.60 4.33
N GLY A 98 -4.88 -6.51 4.58
CA GLY A 98 -5.18 -5.57 5.65
C GLY A 98 -6.54 -4.86 5.45
N GLN A 99 -6.89 -4.46 4.23
CA GLN A 99 -8.19 -3.85 3.93
C GLN A 99 -9.36 -4.83 4.06
N ILE A 100 -9.15 -6.10 3.70
CA ILE A 100 -10.13 -7.16 3.96
C ILE A 100 -10.35 -7.36 5.47
N GLY A 101 -9.32 -7.14 6.30
CA GLY A 101 -9.43 -7.10 7.76
C GLY A 101 -9.81 -8.42 8.42
N SER A 102 -9.70 -9.53 7.71
CA SER A 102 -10.09 -10.85 8.23
C SER A 102 -8.99 -11.44 9.12
N THR A 103 -9.37 -11.94 10.31
CA THR A 103 -8.46 -12.67 11.20
C THR A 103 -7.86 -13.93 10.52
N LYS A 104 -8.52 -14.48 9.51
CA LYS A 104 -7.97 -15.60 8.70
C LYS A 104 -6.65 -15.25 8.01
N ALA A 105 -6.37 -13.98 7.77
CA ALA A 105 -5.11 -13.52 7.18
C ALA A 105 -3.98 -13.33 8.20
N LEU A 106 -4.27 -13.32 9.50
CA LEU A 106 -3.31 -12.94 10.54
C LEU A 106 -2.06 -13.83 10.54
N GLY A 107 -2.21 -15.14 10.61
CA GLY A 107 -1.06 -16.07 10.60
C GLY A 107 -0.23 -15.98 9.32
N ILE A 108 -0.88 -15.69 8.19
CA ILE A 108 -0.24 -15.47 6.89
C ILE A 108 0.64 -14.21 6.93
N LEU A 109 0.08 -13.11 7.46
CA LEU A 109 0.77 -11.84 7.57
C LEU A 109 1.96 -11.89 8.54
N ILE A 110 1.81 -12.57 9.69
CA ILE A 110 2.91 -12.77 10.66
C ILE A 110 4.06 -13.51 9.97
N LYS A 111 3.78 -14.62 9.30
CA LYS A 111 4.81 -15.36 8.55
C LYS A 111 5.46 -14.52 7.46
N ALA A 112 4.66 -13.74 6.71
CA ALA A 112 5.20 -12.87 5.67
C ALA A 112 6.07 -11.76 6.23
N PHE A 113 5.77 -11.21 7.40
CA PHE A 113 6.59 -10.22 8.09
C PHE A 113 8.00 -10.74 8.38
N ASP A 114 8.11 -11.99 8.83
CA ASP A 114 9.41 -12.61 9.14
C ASP A 114 10.24 -12.88 7.86
N GLN A 115 9.59 -13.13 6.74
CA GLN A 115 10.23 -13.52 5.49
C GLN A 115 10.52 -12.33 4.55
N GLU A 116 9.85 -11.20 4.72
CA GLU A 116 10.01 -10.04 3.84
C GLU A 116 11.33 -9.30 4.11
N LEU A 117 12.12 -9.10 3.06
CA LEU A 117 13.45 -8.49 3.13
C LEU A 117 13.41 -6.97 3.01
N PHE A 118 12.38 -6.40 2.37
CA PHE A 118 12.28 -4.96 2.15
C PHE A 118 11.60 -4.26 3.34
N PRO A 119 12.29 -3.37 4.08
CA PRO A 119 11.72 -2.66 5.23
C PRO A 119 10.41 -1.94 4.92
N ALA A 120 10.33 -1.30 3.74
CA ALA A 120 9.11 -0.64 3.28
C ALA A 120 7.91 -1.60 3.15
N ASN A 121 8.13 -2.85 2.70
CA ASN A 121 7.08 -3.85 2.62
C ASN A 121 6.73 -4.39 4.01
N ARG A 122 7.74 -4.67 4.86
CA ARG A 122 7.52 -5.09 6.25
C ARG A 122 6.65 -4.10 7.02
N ARG A 123 6.85 -2.80 6.81
CA ARG A 123 5.99 -1.75 7.37
C ARG A 123 4.52 -1.97 7.02
N HIS A 124 4.21 -2.22 5.73
CA HIS A 124 2.82 -2.45 5.30
C HIS A 124 2.24 -3.76 5.82
N VAL A 125 3.06 -4.81 5.91
CA VAL A 125 2.64 -6.07 6.52
C VAL A 125 2.28 -5.88 7.99
N MET A 126 3.07 -5.09 8.73
CA MET A 126 2.81 -4.81 10.14
C MET A 126 1.52 -4.02 10.36
N GLU A 127 1.24 -3.01 9.52
CA GLU A 127 -0.06 -2.33 9.55
C GLU A 127 -1.21 -3.30 9.26
N ALA A 128 -1.04 -4.19 8.26
CA ALA A 128 -2.04 -5.21 7.93
C ALA A 128 -2.27 -6.19 9.08
N ILE A 129 -1.22 -6.57 9.84
CA ILE A 129 -1.34 -7.37 11.07
C ILE A 129 -2.25 -6.64 12.07
N GLY A 130 -2.05 -5.34 12.28
CA GLY A 130 -2.93 -4.55 13.16
C GLY A 130 -4.38 -4.53 12.71
N LYS A 131 -4.62 -4.37 11.40
CA LYS A 131 -5.98 -4.39 10.83
C LYS A 131 -6.68 -5.75 10.95
N CYS A 132 -5.95 -6.85 10.73
CA CYS A 132 -6.48 -8.21 10.81
C CYS A 132 -6.51 -8.76 12.24
N GLY A 133 -5.71 -8.19 13.15
CA GLY A 133 -5.47 -8.68 14.49
C GLY A 133 -6.70 -8.64 15.41
N ASP A 134 -6.57 -9.36 16.50
CA ASP A 134 -7.49 -9.41 17.64
C ASP A 134 -6.73 -9.21 18.95
N SER A 135 -7.35 -9.52 20.09
CA SER A 135 -6.71 -9.37 21.41
C SER A 135 -5.41 -10.17 21.57
N SER A 136 -5.26 -11.30 20.88
CA SER A 136 -4.03 -12.10 20.93
C SER A 136 -2.84 -11.41 20.26
N THR A 137 -3.12 -10.49 19.35
CA THR A 137 -2.11 -9.73 18.59
C THR A 137 -1.43 -8.67 19.45
N ILE A 138 -2.03 -8.23 20.57
CA ILE A 138 -1.44 -7.26 21.51
C ILE A 138 -0.04 -7.73 21.94
N LYS A 139 0.07 -8.98 22.36
CA LYS A 139 1.34 -9.56 22.83
C LYS A 139 2.43 -9.49 21.77
N LEU A 140 2.12 -9.75 20.51
CA LEU A 140 3.07 -9.65 19.40
C LEU A 140 3.67 -8.23 19.32
N PHE A 141 2.85 -7.19 19.46
CA PHE A 141 3.32 -5.81 19.43
C PHE A 141 4.04 -5.38 20.71
N GLU A 142 3.71 -5.96 21.88
CA GLU A 142 4.42 -5.69 23.14
C GLU A 142 5.82 -6.27 23.17
N GLU A 143 6.00 -7.47 22.64
CA GLU A 143 7.26 -8.22 22.72
C GLU A 143 8.31 -7.73 21.70
N ASN A 144 7.92 -6.94 20.70
CA ASN A 144 8.82 -6.53 19.63
C ASN A 144 9.12 -5.03 19.66
N GLU A 145 10.41 -4.68 19.66
CA GLU A 145 10.93 -3.33 19.51
C GLU A 145 11.75 -3.21 18.22
N TYR A 146 11.64 -2.07 17.55
CA TYR A 146 12.30 -1.82 16.27
C TYR A 146 13.11 -0.54 16.34
N GLN A 147 14.36 -0.59 15.83
CA GLN A 147 15.24 0.58 15.71
C GLN A 147 15.12 1.26 14.34
N ASP A 148 14.72 0.51 13.32
CA ASP A 148 14.48 1.03 11.98
C ASP A 148 13.21 1.91 11.94
N SER A 149 13.32 3.12 11.41
CA SER A 149 12.24 4.10 11.41
C SER A 149 11.01 3.64 10.60
N ALA A 150 11.21 2.89 9.51
CA ALA A 150 10.10 2.37 8.72
C ALA A 150 9.34 1.29 9.51
N LEU A 151 10.05 0.46 10.28
CA LEU A 151 9.44 -0.55 11.13
C LEU A 151 8.77 0.05 12.36
N GLN A 152 9.36 1.09 12.96
CA GLN A 152 8.70 1.86 14.04
C GLN A 152 7.38 2.46 13.57
N LEU A 153 7.37 3.05 12.37
CA LEU A 153 6.17 3.59 11.77
C LEU A 153 5.13 2.48 11.48
N GLY A 154 5.56 1.34 10.95
CA GLY A 154 4.70 0.16 10.75
C GLY A 154 4.10 -0.35 12.06
N TRP A 155 4.91 -0.41 13.11
CA TRP A 155 4.48 -0.78 14.46
C TRP A 155 3.42 0.19 14.98
N ALA A 156 3.67 1.50 14.86
CA ALA A 156 2.72 2.52 15.32
C ALA A 156 1.38 2.45 14.58
N TYR A 157 1.40 2.29 13.25
CA TYR A 157 0.18 2.06 12.47
C TYR A 157 -0.54 0.77 12.91
N GLY A 158 0.19 -0.33 13.11
CA GLY A 158 -0.40 -1.59 13.57
C GLY A 158 -1.07 -1.46 14.93
N VAL A 159 -0.41 -0.83 15.90
CA VAL A 159 -0.97 -0.54 17.23
C VAL A 159 -2.21 0.37 17.13
N PHE A 160 -2.13 1.43 16.34
CA PHE A 160 -3.26 2.31 16.09
C PHE A 160 -4.47 1.56 15.51
N ARG A 161 -4.26 0.66 14.54
CA ARG A 161 -5.36 -0.16 13.98
C ARG A 161 -5.96 -1.12 14.98
N LEU A 162 -5.15 -1.69 15.87
CA LEU A 162 -5.64 -2.52 16.98
C LEU A 162 -6.47 -1.68 17.96
N SER A 163 -5.99 -0.50 18.34
CA SER A 163 -6.70 0.38 19.27
C SER A 163 -8.07 0.83 18.74
N GLN A 164 -8.17 1.10 17.42
CA GLN A 164 -9.46 1.41 16.78
C GLN A 164 -10.48 0.27 16.89
N LYS A 165 -10.03 -0.97 17.12
CA LYS A 165 -10.88 -2.15 17.34
C LYS A 165 -11.12 -2.42 18.83
N GLY A 166 -10.63 -1.55 19.71
CA GLY A 166 -10.74 -1.70 21.16
C GLY A 166 -9.66 -2.59 21.78
N PHE A 167 -8.67 -3.04 21.01
CA PHE A 167 -7.57 -3.86 21.52
C PHE A 167 -6.37 -2.98 21.85
N THR A 168 -6.12 -2.73 23.14
CA THR A 168 -5.03 -1.89 23.63
C THR A 168 -4.47 -2.42 24.95
N SER A 169 -3.30 -1.90 25.35
CA SER A 169 -2.70 -2.14 26.66
C SER A 169 -1.91 -0.91 27.13
N ASP A 170 -1.65 -0.83 28.43
CA ASP A 170 -0.85 0.26 29.00
C ASP A 170 0.58 0.28 28.45
N VAL A 171 1.16 -0.88 28.12
CA VAL A 171 2.48 -1.01 27.52
C VAL A 171 2.51 -0.36 26.16
N LEU A 172 1.55 -0.72 25.28
CA LEU A 172 1.46 -0.16 23.93
C LEU A 172 1.18 1.34 23.96
N ASN A 173 0.29 1.80 24.83
CA ASN A 173 -0.03 3.22 24.97
C ASN A 173 1.21 4.03 25.41
N LYS A 174 1.95 3.57 26.42
CA LYS A 174 3.18 4.24 26.88
C LYS A 174 4.25 4.30 25.78
N ARG A 175 4.44 3.22 25.04
CA ARG A 175 5.39 3.18 23.92
C ARG A 175 4.97 4.09 22.76
N MET A 176 3.69 4.13 22.44
CA MET A 176 3.16 5.04 21.42
C MET A 176 3.41 6.51 21.81
N MET A 177 3.10 6.88 23.07
CA MET A 177 3.35 8.24 23.58
C MET A 177 4.82 8.61 23.54
N LYS A 178 5.72 7.68 23.84
CA LYS A 178 7.16 7.92 23.71
C LYS A 178 7.56 8.21 22.26
N LEU A 179 7.12 7.38 21.31
CA LEU A 179 7.43 7.58 19.88
C LEU A 179 6.91 8.90 19.32
N VAL A 180 5.75 9.35 19.78
CA VAL A 180 5.16 10.65 19.37
C VAL A 180 5.97 11.83 19.91
N ASN A 181 6.50 11.72 21.13
CA ASN A 181 7.28 12.79 21.77
C ASN A 181 8.73 12.88 21.27
N ASP A 182 9.27 11.82 20.66
CA ASP A 182 10.65 11.74 20.14
C ASP A 182 10.85 12.44 18.77
N ASP A 183 10.16 13.57 18.51
CA ASP A 183 10.30 14.44 17.30
C ASP A 183 10.06 13.74 15.94
N ASN A 184 9.45 12.57 15.93
CA ASN A 184 9.10 11.89 14.68
C ASN A 184 7.79 12.47 14.13
N LYS A 185 7.90 13.50 13.27
CA LYS A 185 6.76 14.24 12.69
C LYS A 185 5.74 13.32 12.00
N ASP A 186 6.18 12.20 11.43
CA ASP A 186 5.29 11.25 10.76
C ASP A 186 4.40 10.48 11.75
N LEU A 187 4.84 10.36 13.02
CA LEU A 187 4.09 9.68 14.08
C LEU A 187 3.17 10.63 14.86
N ALA A 188 3.48 11.92 14.90
CA ALA A 188 2.64 12.92 15.57
C ALA A 188 1.21 13.00 14.98
N ILE A 189 1.07 12.70 13.68
CA ILE A 189 -0.23 12.66 12.97
C ILE A 189 -1.13 11.52 13.48
N LEU A 190 -0.57 10.45 14.07
CA LEU A 190 -1.36 9.31 14.57
C LEU A 190 -1.93 9.54 15.98
N ALA A 191 -1.46 10.57 16.66
CA ALA A 191 -1.86 10.88 18.06
C ALA A 191 -2.89 12.01 18.16
N SER A 192 -3.16 12.73 17.06
CA SER A 192 -4.18 13.78 16.94
C SER A 192 -5.52 13.22 16.49
#